data_71d78403e6b149494080392eba07a29a
#
_entry.id   71d78403e6b149494080392eba07a29a
#
_cell.length_a   1.000
_cell.length_b   1.000
_cell.length_c   1.000
_cell.angle_alpha   90.00
_cell.angle_beta   90.00
_cell.angle_gamma   90.00
#
_symmetry.space_group_name_H-M   'P 1'
#
loop_
_entity.id
_entity.type
_entity.pdbx_description
1 polymer ?
#
loop_
_entity_poly.entity_id
_entity_poly.type
_entity_poly.pdbx_seq_one_letter_code
_entity_poly.pdbx_strand_id
1 'polypeptide(L)'
;LPLVDLRGRFVMDVKDPVWGLAGEPVKAEYLTEEEKETAFQKQKVSLKEHIPNLSNYLSVDERIALKLKLEGKAFKVEKYQHNYPHCWRTDKPILYYPLDSWFIKASSARDKMIALNNTINWKPESTGTGRFGNWLENVNDWNLSRSRYWGTPLPIWRSGPYGPLMEEFVGAINDFTEKNAYYISEECVDESGSRFDGQSLRKYLGEMRMAGQNVNNVWNDLIRSRKIKTFASLPEEMIDLHRPMVDYVIFFRNGLVLARELDLIDVWFDSGAMPYAQWHYPFENKELVDNGTVFPADFIAEGVDQTRGWFYTLHAISSMIKGSVAFKNVVSNGLVLDKNGLKMSKRLGNGIDPFETLGKFGPDATRWYMITNAMPWDNLKFDLDGITEVQRKYFRALHNSYSFFALY
;
A
#
# COMPACT_ATOMS: atom_id res chain seq x y z
N LEU A 1 -7.57 20.55 -14.22
CA LEU A 1 -8.57 19.63 -13.68
C LEU A 1 -8.46 18.30 -14.43
N PRO A 2 -8.54 17.15 -13.77
CA PRO A 2 -8.54 15.87 -14.45
C PRO A 2 -9.78 15.75 -15.33
N LEU A 3 -9.60 15.22 -16.54
CA LEU A 3 -10.71 15.00 -17.49
C LEU A 3 -11.58 13.80 -17.14
N VAL A 4 -11.16 13.00 -16.16
CA VAL A 4 -11.77 11.76 -15.74
C VAL A 4 -12.01 11.82 -14.22
N ASP A 5 -13.15 11.36 -13.77
CA ASP A 5 -13.53 11.27 -12.35
C ASP A 5 -12.99 9.98 -11.68
N LEU A 6 -13.18 9.87 -10.38
CA LEU A 6 -12.75 8.70 -9.59
C LEU A 6 -13.46 7.38 -9.97
N ARG A 7 -14.52 7.43 -10.78
CA ARG A 7 -15.24 6.26 -11.31
C ARG A 7 -14.71 5.83 -12.66
N GLY A 8 -13.67 6.51 -13.17
CA GLY A 8 -13.13 6.25 -14.50
C GLY A 8 -14.02 6.74 -15.63
N ARG A 9 -14.83 7.78 -15.39
CA ARG A 9 -15.72 8.40 -16.38
C ARG A 9 -15.26 9.80 -16.70
N PHE A 10 -15.46 10.24 -17.94
CA PHE A 10 -15.23 11.64 -18.30
C PHE A 10 -16.13 12.56 -17.48
N VAL A 11 -15.55 13.66 -16.96
CA VAL A 11 -16.31 14.67 -16.24
C VAL A 11 -17.32 15.35 -17.15
N MET A 12 -18.43 15.86 -16.59
CA MET A 12 -19.48 16.51 -17.35
C MET A 12 -19.06 17.80 -18.08
N ASP A 13 -17.93 18.39 -17.65
CA ASP A 13 -17.33 19.55 -18.30
C ASP A 13 -16.64 19.24 -19.64
N VAL A 14 -16.45 17.97 -19.98
CA VAL A 14 -16.00 17.55 -21.31
C VAL A 14 -17.13 17.74 -22.31
N LYS A 15 -17.27 18.96 -22.80
CA LYS A 15 -18.35 19.34 -23.74
C LYS A 15 -18.02 18.86 -25.15
N ASP A 16 -18.52 17.71 -25.51
CA ASP A 16 -18.48 17.20 -26.88
C ASP A 16 -19.84 16.55 -27.22
N PRO A 17 -20.82 17.37 -27.64
CA PRO A 17 -22.18 16.90 -27.85
C PRO A 17 -22.31 15.91 -29.02
N VAL A 18 -21.40 15.98 -29.99
CA VAL A 18 -21.41 15.11 -31.17
C VAL A 18 -20.88 13.71 -30.82
N TRP A 19 -19.71 13.67 -30.18
CA TRP A 19 -19.05 12.42 -29.86
C TRP A 19 -19.49 11.82 -28.51
N GLY A 20 -20.22 12.59 -27.71
CA GLY A 20 -20.88 12.12 -26.48
C GLY A 20 -19.93 11.55 -25.44
N LEU A 21 -18.81 12.24 -25.16
CA LEU A 21 -17.80 11.74 -24.22
C LEU A 21 -18.14 11.99 -22.75
N ALA A 22 -18.89 13.05 -22.44
CA ALA A 22 -19.23 13.43 -21.06
C ALA A 22 -19.99 12.31 -20.34
N GLY A 23 -19.51 11.90 -19.16
CA GLY A 23 -20.09 10.82 -18.36
C GLY A 23 -19.81 9.40 -18.86
N GLU A 24 -19.18 9.23 -20.03
CA GLU A 24 -18.82 7.94 -20.56
C GLU A 24 -17.61 7.35 -19.83
N PRO A 25 -17.55 6.02 -19.62
CA PRO A 25 -16.38 5.38 -19.04
C PRO A 25 -15.24 5.36 -20.05
N VAL A 26 -14.03 5.64 -19.60
CA VAL A 26 -12.84 5.66 -20.46
C VAL A 26 -12.46 4.27 -20.99
N LYS A 27 -12.95 3.20 -20.38
CA LYS A 27 -12.73 1.80 -20.82
C LYS A 27 -14.06 1.10 -21.05
N ALA A 28 -14.23 0.52 -22.23
CA ALA A 28 -15.45 -0.20 -22.60
C ALA A 28 -15.74 -1.43 -21.71
N GLU A 29 -14.70 -2.00 -21.10
CA GLU A 29 -14.77 -3.15 -20.20
C GLU A 29 -15.43 -2.80 -18.85
N TYR A 30 -15.65 -1.52 -18.55
CA TYR A 30 -16.39 -1.08 -17.37
C TYR A 30 -17.92 -1.14 -17.56
N LEU A 31 -18.39 -1.24 -18.79
CA LEU A 31 -19.80 -1.36 -19.13
C LEU A 31 -20.25 -2.83 -19.18
N THR A 32 -21.49 -3.06 -18.77
CA THR A 32 -22.21 -4.31 -19.07
C THR A 32 -22.66 -4.33 -20.53
N GLU A 33 -23.05 -5.49 -21.04
CA GLU A 33 -23.56 -5.60 -22.42
C GLU A 33 -24.84 -4.79 -22.63
N GLU A 34 -25.71 -4.71 -21.62
CA GLU A 34 -26.93 -3.90 -21.64
C GLU A 34 -26.63 -2.39 -21.70
N GLU A 35 -25.61 -1.95 -20.91
CA GLU A 35 -25.14 -0.56 -20.95
C GLU A 35 -24.50 -0.22 -22.29
N LYS A 36 -23.74 -1.14 -22.90
CA LYS A 36 -23.17 -0.96 -24.25
C LYS A 36 -24.25 -0.83 -25.30
N GLU A 37 -25.31 -1.67 -25.24
CA GLU A 37 -26.43 -1.58 -26.18
C GLU A 37 -27.17 -0.24 -26.03
N THR A 38 -27.40 0.20 -24.80
CA THR A 38 -28.00 1.52 -24.53
C THR A 38 -27.14 2.67 -25.07
N ALA A 39 -25.83 2.60 -24.87
CA ALA A 39 -24.88 3.57 -25.40
C ALA A 39 -24.83 3.55 -26.93
N PHE A 40 -24.90 2.35 -27.54
CA PHE A 40 -24.95 2.19 -28.99
C PHE A 40 -26.15 2.86 -29.63
N GLN A 41 -27.35 2.73 -29.05
CA GLN A 41 -28.53 3.42 -29.55
C GLN A 41 -28.39 4.95 -29.50
N LYS A 42 -27.77 5.49 -28.46
CA LYS A 42 -27.43 6.92 -28.38
C LYS A 42 -26.43 7.32 -29.47
N GLN A 43 -25.38 6.51 -29.67
CA GLN A 43 -24.34 6.76 -30.69
C GLN A 43 -24.93 6.75 -32.12
N LYS A 44 -25.88 5.88 -32.42
CA LYS A 44 -26.58 5.87 -33.72
C LYS A 44 -27.24 7.20 -34.05
N VAL A 45 -27.76 7.86 -33.03
CA VAL A 45 -28.42 9.16 -33.20
C VAL A 45 -27.39 10.29 -33.32
N SER A 46 -26.47 10.38 -32.36
CA SER A 46 -25.50 11.48 -32.27
C SER A 46 -24.46 11.47 -33.40
N LEU A 47 -24.05 10.27 -33.85
CA LEU A 47 -23.02 10.12 -34.89
C LEU A 47 -23.59 9.91 -36.30
N LYS A 48 -24.89 10.02 -36.51
CA LYS A 48 -25.56 9.75 -37.82
C LYS A 48 -24.96 10.52 -38.98
N GLU A 49 -24.58 11.78 -38.78
CA GLU A 49 -24.01 12.62 -39.82
C GLU A 49 -22.56 12.22 -40.17
N HIS A 50 -21.84 11.65 -39.21
CA HIS A 50 -20.43 11.29 -39.37
C HIS A 50 -20.25 9.80 -39.75
N ILE A 51 -21.17 8.94 -39.26
CA ILE A 51 -21.16 7.48 -39.48
C ILE A 51 -22.59 7.03 -39.74
N PRO A 52 -23.14 7.20 -40.99
CA PRO A 52 -24.53 6.87 -41.32
C PRO A 52 -24.90 5.41 -41.07
N ASN A 53 -23.95 4.48 -41.24
CA ASN A 53 -24.14 3.04 -41.12
C ASN A 53 -23.43 2.46 -39.89
N LEU A 54 -23.51 3.09 -38.75
CA LEU A 54 -22.93 2.57 -37.52
C LEU A 54 -23.59 1.24 -37.14
N SER A 55 -22.82 0.15 -37.15
CA SER A 55 -23.31 -1.24 -36.95
C SER A 55 -23.05 -1.78 -35.54
N ASN A 56 -22.05 -1.23 -34.82
CA ASN A 56 -21.66 -1.69 -33.49
C ASN A 56 -21.35 -0.52 -32.58
N TYR A 57 -21.39 -0.77 -31.25
CA TYR A 57 -20.92 0.17 -30.24
C TYR A 57 -19.44 0.55 -30.50
N LEU A 58 -19.15 1.84 -30.46
CA LEU A 58 -17.77 2.35 -30.48
C LEU A 58 -17.32 2.71 -29.09
N SER A 59 -16.18 2.16 -28.67
CA SER A 59 -15.49 2.57 -27.46
C SER A 59 -15.08 4.05 -27.51
N VAL A 60 -14.73 4.63 -26.38
CA VAL A 60 -14.22 6.00 -26.32
C VAL A 60 -12.94 6.14 -27.15
N ASP A 61 -12.02 5.17 -27.06
CA ASP A 61 -10.78 5.17 -27.83
C ASP A 61 -11.05 5.19 -29.34
N GLU A 62 -12.01 4.39 -29.81
CA GLU A 62 -12.40 4.36 -31.22
C GLU A 62 -13.08 5.65 -31.67
N ARG A 63 -13.93 6.24 -30.84
CA ARG A 63 -14.57 7.54 -31.13
C ARG A 63 -13.56 8.68 -31.22
N ILE A 64 -12.61 8.75 -30.29
CA ILE A 64 -11.55 9.75 -30.30
C ILE A 64 -10.66 9.59 -31.54
N ALA A 65 -10.23 8.37 -31.86
CA ALA A 65 -9.41 8.09 -33.04
C ALA A 65 -10.13 8.49 -34.34
N LEU A 66 -11.41 8.18 -34.44
CA LEU A 66 -12.22 8.53 -35.61
C LEU A 66 -12.45 10.03 -35.70
N LYS A 67 -12.75 10.70 -34.61
CA LYS A 67 -12.86 12.18 -34.53
C LYS A 67 -11.59 12.85 -35.06
N LEU A 68 -10.44 12.47 -34.54
CA LEU A 68 -9.15 13.04 -34.95
C LEU A 68 -8.84 12.79 -36.43
N LYS A 69 -9.26 11.62 -36.95
CA LYS A 69 -9.11 11.28 -38.37
C LYS A 69 -9.99 12.18 -39.25
N LEU A 70 -11.26 12.36 -38.87
CA LEU A 70 -12.19 13.20 -39.63
C LEU A 70 -11.81 14.66 -39.59
N GLU A 71 -11.24 15.13 -38.48
CA GLU A 71 -10.72 16.51 -38.33
C GLU A 71 -9.35 16.74 -39.02
N GLY A 72 -8.77 15.72 -39.65
CA GLY A 72 -7.44 15.82 -40.28
C GLY A 72 -6.29 15.99 -39.29
N LYS A 73 -6.51 15.68 -38.02
CA LYS A 73 -5.52 15.84 -36.94
C LYS A 73 -4.74 14.55 -36.65
N ALA A 74 -5.18 13.41 -37.14
CA ALA A 74 -4.48 12.14 -36.95
C ALA A 74 -3.46 11.91 -38.08
N PHE A 75 -2.19 11.83 -37.76
CA PHE A 75 -1.14 11.45 -38.72
C PHE A 75 -1.28 10.00 -39.17
N LYS A 76 -1.56 9.07 -38.24
CA LYS A 76 -1.76 7.64 -38.49
C LYS A 76 -2.70 7.06 -37.45
N VAL A 77 -3.57 6.14 -37.85
CA VAL A 77 -4.42 5.35 -36.94
C VAL A 77 -4.18 3.88 -37.24
N GLU A 78 -3.75 3.11 -36.26
CA GLU A 78 -3.54 1.68 -36.37
C GLU A 78 -3.94 0.95 -35.07
N LYS A 79 -4.33 -0.29 -35.19
CA LYS A 79 -4.56 -1.15 -34.01
C LYS A 79 -3.22 -1.70 -33.54
N TYR A 80 -2.91 -1.46 -32.26
CA TYR A 80 -1.71 -1.98 -31.62
C TYR A 80 -2.09 -2.87 -30.43
N GLN A 81 -1.62 -4.10 -30.42
CA GLN A 81 -1.86 -5.04 -29.32
C GLN A 81 -0.68 -5.02 -28.35
N HIS A 82 -0.96 -4.76 -27.09
CA HIS A 82 0.05 -4.74 -26.03
C HIS A 82 -0.53 -5.29 -24.73
N ASN A 83 0.34 -5.68 -23.81
CA ASN A 83 -0.08 -6.06 -22.46
C ASN A 83 -0.58 -4.82 -21.71
N TYR A 84 -1.73 -4.97 -21.05
CA TYR A 84 -2.32 -3.92 -20.22
C TYR A 84 -2.58 -4.45 -18.81
N PRO A 85 -2.27 -3.70 -17.74
CA PRO A 85 -2.48 -4.16 -16.39
C PRO A 85 -3.95 -4.23 -16.03
N HIS A 86 -4.37 -5.33 -15.39
CA HIS A 86 -5.72 -5.57 -14.91
C HIS A 86 -5.75 -5.74 -13.40
N CYS A 87 -6.86 -5.38 -12.78
CA CYS A 87 -7.11 -5.60 -11.36
C CYS A 87 -7.24 -7.09 -11.08
N TRP A 88 -6.41 -7.64 -10.22
CA TRP A 88 -6.38 -9.06 -9.90
C TRP A 88 -7.67 -9.62 -9.24
N ARG A 89 -8.56 -8.73 -8.75
CA ARG A 89 -9.85 -9.12 -8.15
C ARG A 89 -11.00 -9.09 -9.14
N THR A 90 -11.02 -8.11 -10.04
CA THR A 90 -12.16 -7.85 -10.93
C THR A 90 -11.87 -8.17 -12.37
N ASP A 91 -10.60 -8.45 -12.69
CA ASP A 91 -10.09 -8.64 -14.06
C ASP A 91 -10.42 -7.48 -15.03
N LYS A 92 -10.70 -6.30 -14.45
CA LYS A 92 -10.95 -5.08 -15.21
C LYS A 92 -9.64 -4.32 -15.43
N PRO A 93 -9.48 -3.62 -16.58
CA PRO A 93 -8.31 -2.78 -16.82
C PRO A 93 -8.21 -1.68 -15.76
N ILE A 94 -6.99 -1.40 -15.28
CA ILE A 94 -6.76 -0.31 -14.32
C ILE A 94 -6.48 1.00 -15.05
N LEU A 95 -6.71 2.13 -14.36
CA LEU A 95 -6.34 3.45 -14.86
C LEU A 95 -5.20 4.03 -14.01
N TYR A 96 -4.25 4.67 -14.67
CA TYR A 96 -3.29 5.53 -14.00
C TYR A 96 -3.97 6.87 -13.72
N TYR A 97 -4.28 7.10 -12.46
CA TYR A 97 -4.99 8.29 -12.03
C TYR A 97 -4.15 9.07 -11.00
N PRO A 98 -3.96 10.39 -11.18
CA PRO A 98 -3.27 11.19 -10.18
C PRO A 98 -4.13 11.31 -8.92
N LEU A 99 -3.56 10.94 -7.78
CA LEU A 99 -4.18 11.08 -6.46
C LEU A 99 -3.24 11.89 -5.57
N ASP A 100 -3.82 12.80 -4.80
CA ASP A 100 -3.09 13.44 -3.72
C ASP A 100 -2.64 12.37 -2.73
N SER A 101 -1.38 12.41 -2.35
CA SER A 101 -0.76 11.38 -1.51
C SER A 101 0.27 11.98 -0.58
N TRP A 102 0.46 11.33 0.55
CA TRP A 102 1.52 11.68 1.49
C TRP A 102 2.80 10.93 1.18
N PHE A 103 3.92 11.65 1.21
CA PHE A 103 5.23 11.10 0.90
C PHE A 103 6.23 11.35 2.03
N ILE A 104 7.08 10.37 2.29
CA ILE A 104 8.34 10.60 3.00
C ILE A 104 9.38 10.98 1.95
N LYS A 105 10.10 12.09 2.17
CA LYS A 105 11.19 12.54 1.29
C LYS A 105 12.43 11.68 1.46
N ALA A 106 12.31 10.39 1.10
CA ALA A 106 13.39 9.41 1.22
C ALA A 106 14.62 9.79 0.39
N SER A 107 14.41 10.48 -0.75
CA SER A 107 15.50 11.01 -1.58
C SER A 107 16.45 11.94 -0.84
N SER A 108 16.00 12.64 0.20
CA SER A 108 16.85 13.51 1.02
C SER A 108 17.86 12.75 1.90
N ALA A 109 17.60 11.48 2.17
CA ALA A 109 18.47 10.61 2.95
C ALA A 109 19.33 9.67 2.09
N ARG A 110 19.27 9.78 0.75
CA ARG A 110 19.92 8.87 -0.19
C ARG A 110 21.39 8.64 0.12
N ASP A 111 22.18 9.72 0.19
CA ASP A 111 23.64 9.61 0.36
C ASP A 111 24.01 8.98 1.71
N LYS A 112 23.22 9.27 2.75
CA LYS A 112 23.34 8.67 4.06
C LYS A 112 22.99 7.17 4.04
N MET A 113 21.93 6.78 3.35
CA MET A 113 21.56 5.37 3.19
C MET A 113 22.64 4.59 2.42
N ILE A 114 23.23 5.17 1.37
CA ILE A 114 24.33 4.55 0.63
C ILE A 114 25.56 4.37 1.53
N ALA A 115 25.95 5.41 2.26
CA ALA A 115 27.10 5.34 3.17
C ALA A 115 26.92 4.28 4.25
N LEU A 116 25.72 4.21 4.85
CA LEU A 116 25.37 3.20 5.86
C LEU A 116 25.32 1.79 5.27
N ASN A 117 24.79 1.60 4.07
CA ASN A 117 24.76 0.31 3.40
C ASN A 117 26.16 -0.29 3.23
N ASN A 118 27.18 0.53 2.96
CA ASN A 118 28.56 0.10 2.82
C ASN A 118 29.19 -0.45 4.13
N THR A 119 28.52 -0.24 5.27
CA THR A 119 28.95 -0.79 6.56
C THR A 119 28.29 -2.13 6.89
N ILE A 120 27.31 -2.56 6.11
CA ILE A 120 26.57 -3.81 6.33
C ILE A 120 27.35 -4.99 5.71
N ASN A 121 27.51 -6.08 6.46
CA ASN A 121 28.11 -7.32 5.97
C ASN A 121 27.07 -8.14 5.19
N TRP A 122 27.02 -7.97 3.88
CA TRP A 122 26.13 -8.70 2.99
C TRP A 122 26.66 -10.06 2.58
N LYS A 123 25.80 -11.07 2.57
CA LYS A 123 26.03 -12.38 1.96
C LYS A 123 24.92 -12.71 0.96
N PRO A 124 25.19 -12.71 -0.36
CA PRO A 124 26.49 -12.38 -0.98
C PRO A 124 26.73 -10.85 -1.00
N GLU A 125 27.97 -10.44 -0.99
CA GLU A 125 28.36 -9.02 -1.06
C GLU A 125 27.78 -8.30 -2.31
N SER A 126 27.67 -9.04 -3.42
CA SER A 126 27.11 -8.54 -4.67
C SER A 126 25.63 -8.11 -4.57
N THR A 127 24.88 -8.61 -3.58
CA THR A 127 23.50 -8.12 -3.33
C THR A 127 23.54 -6.72 -2.74
N GLY A 128 24.42 -6.46 -1.77
CA GLY A 128 24.57 -5.16 -1.12
C GLY A 128 25.10 -4.08 -2.06
N THR A 129 26.14 -4.36 -2.81
CA THR A 129 26.77 -3.41 -3.75
C THR A 129 26.00 -3.28 -5.07
N GLY A 130 25.38 -4.37 -5.54
CA GLY A 130 24.64 -4.41 -6.79
C GLY A 130 23.15 -4.10 -6.61
N ARG A 131 22.33 -5.14 -6.39
CA ARG A 131 20.86 -4.99 -6.42
C ARG A 131 20.32 -3.99 -5.39
N PHE A 132 20.84 -4.00 -4.17
CA PHE A 132 20.40 -3.08 -3.11
C PHE A 132 21.06 -1.71 -3.27
N GLY A 133 22.37 -1.65 -3.54
CA GLY A 133 23.08 -0.39 -3.78
C GLY A 133 22.48 0.41 -4.94
N ASN A 134 22.26 -0.22 -6.09
CA ASN A 134 21.61 0.41 -7.25
C ASN A 134 20.19 0.90 -6.93
N TRP A 135 19.46 0.22 -6.04
CA TRP A 135 18.15 0.69 -5.58
C TRP A 135 18.27 1.96 -4.76
N LEU A 136 19.25 2.05 -3.85
CA LEU A 136 19.48 3.24 -3.04
C LEU A 136 19.96 4.43 -3.87
N GLU A 137 20.82 4.21 -4.87
CA GLU A 137 21.27 5.27 -5.79
C GLU A 137 20.11 5.93 -6.55
N ASN A 138 19.09 5.15 -6.89
CA ASN A 138 17.92 5.57 -7.63
C ASN A 138 16.67 5.72 -6.74
N VAL A 139 16.85 5.92 -5.44
CA VAL A 139 15.73 6.02 -4.51
C VAL A 139 14.85 7.21 -4.82
N ASN A 140 13.54 6.97 -4.90
CA ASN A 140 12.49 7.97 -5.00
C ASN A 140 11.84 8.23 -3.64
N ASP A 141 11.09 9.34 -3.54
CA ASP A 141 10.29 9.62 -2.37
C ASP A 141 9.24 8.52 -2.16
N TRP A 142 9.05 8.15 -0.91
CA TRP A 142 8.23 7.01 -0.54
C TRP A 142 6.78 7.43 -0.35
N ASN A 143 5.91 7.02 -1.26
CA ASN A 143 4.46 7.22 -1.14
C ASN A 143 3.91 6.33 0.00
N LEU A 144 3.43 6.98 1.06
CA LEU A 144 2.82 6.29 2.21
C LEU A 144 1.32 6.03 2.04
N SER A 145 0.62 6.83 1.25
CA SER A 145 -0.84 6.77 1.13
C SER A 145 -1.34 5.46 0.53
N ARG A 146 -2.29 4.82 1.21
CA ARG A 146 -3.00 3.63 0.68
C ARG A 146 -4.50 3.84 0.84
N SER A 147 -5.22 3.86 -0.29
CA SER A 147 -6.68 3.96 -0.33
C SER A 147 -7.31 2.60 0.01
N ARG A 148 -7.22 2.22 1.28
CA ARG A 148 -7.75 0.99 1.86
C ARG A 148 -8.66 1.32 3.04
N TYR A 149 -9.54 0.39 3.42
CA TYR A 149 -10.38 0.58 4.59
C TYR A 149 -9.68 0.15 5.88
N TRP A 150 -9.04 -1.02 5.88
CA TRP A 150 -8.40 -1.60 7.05
C TRP A 150 -6.87 -1.54 6.98
N GLY A 151 -6.27 -1.12 8.06
CA GLY A 151 -4.83 -0.97 8.27
C GLY A 151 -4.54 0.19 9.22
N THR A 152 -3.28 0.58 9.36
CA THR A 152 -2.83 1.69 10.20
C THR A 152 -3.24 3.02 9.58
N PRO A 153 -4.11 3.83 10.22
CA PRO A 153 -4.52 5.13 9.72
C PRO A 153 -3.36 6.13 9.68
N LEU A 154 -3.31 6.99 8.65
CA LEU A 154 -2.40 8.14 8.66
C LEU A 154 -2.77 9.07 9.81
N PRO A 155 -1.82 9.41 10.71
CA PRO A 155 -2.09 10.21 11.90
C PRO A 155 -2.04 11.73 11.59
N ILE A 156 -2.79 12.16 10.56
CA ILE A 156 -2.75 13.53 10.03
C ILE A 156 -4.18 14.06 9.91
N TRP A 157 -4.43 15.23 10.47
CA TRP A 157 -5.72 15.95 10.40
C TRP A 157 -5.54 17.26 9.64
N ARG A 158 -6.46 17.57 8.71
CA ARG A 158 -6.41 18.76 7.86
C ARG A 158 -7.73 19.52 7.79
N SER A 159 -7.63 20.84 7.63
CA SER A 159 -8.79 21.74 7.55
C SER A 159 -9.59 21.66 6.24
N GLY A 160 -9.04 21.11 5.16
CA GLY A 160 -9.69 21.09 3.84
C GLY A 160 -9.79 22.47 3.17
N PRO A 161 -10.66 22.61 2.14
CA PRO A 161 -10.68 23.79 1.25
C PRO A 161 -11.48 24.98 1.79
N TYR A 162 -11.96 24.94 3.03
CA TYR A 162 -12.90 25.93 3.59
C TYR A 162 -12.20 27.10 4.29
N GLY A 163 -10.90 27.24 4.19
CA GLY A 163 -10.10 28.28 4.82
C GLY A 163 -8.61 28.05 4.62
N PRO A 164 -7.75 28.73 5.39
CA PRO A 164 -6.31 28.48 5.33
C PRO A 164 -6.00 27.04 5.69
N LEU A 165 -5.00 26.48 5.00
CA LEU A 165 -4.53 25.13 5.29
C LEU A 165 -3.97 25.06 6.71
N MET A 166 -4.53 24.19 7.52
CA MET A 166 -4.07 23.85 8.87
C MET A 166 -3.92 22.34 8.97
N GLU A 167 -2.88 21.90 9.64
CA GLU A 167 -2.54 20.49 9.80
C GLU A 167 -2.19 20.20 11.26
N GLU A 168 -2.61 19.04 11.75
CA GLU A 168 -2.19 18.48 13.05
C GLU A 168 -1.67 17.07 12.82
N PHE A 169 -0.51 16.78 13.41
CA PHE A 169 0.12 15.48 13.39
C PHE A 169 0.06 14.87 14.79
N VAL A 170 -0.33 13.61 14.89
CA VAL A 170 -0.47 12.90 16.16
C VAL A 170 0.56 11.77 16.20
N GLY A 171 1.48 11.82 17.15
CA GLY A 171 2.52 10.80 17.34
C GLY A 171 2.20 9.81 18.46
N ALA A 172 1.30 10.18 19.39
CA ALA A 172 0.93 9.37 20.54
C ALA A 172 -0.53 9.63 20.95
N ILE A 173 -1.14 8.71 21.69
CA ILE A 173 -2.51 8.89 22.23
C ILE A 173 -2.60 10.15 23.09
N ASN A 174 -1.58 10.46 23.89
CA ASN A 174 -1.56 11.64 24.75
C ASN A 174 -1.64 12.95 23.94
N ASP A 175 -1.14 12.99 22.72
CA ASP A 175 -1.21 14.16 21.84
C ASP A 175 -2.65 14.61 21.62
N PHE A 176 -3.63 13.68 21.58
CA PHE A 176 -5.04 14.05 21.41
C PHE A 176 -5.54 14.93 22.58
N THR A 177 -5.13 14.61 23.79
CA THR A 177 -5.46 15.40 24.97
C THR A 177 -4.67 16.70 25.03
N GLU A 178 -3.35 16.65 24.84
CA GLU A 178 -2.46 17.80 24.88
C GLU A 178 -2.80 18.82 23.80
N LYS A 179 -3.17 18.35 22.62
CA LYS A 179 -3.59 19.19 21.50
C LYS A 179 -5.08 19.50 21.47
N ASN A 180 -5.82 19.20 22.54
CA ASN A 180 -7.25 19.46 22.64
C ASN A 180 -8.06 18.93 21.45
N ALA A 181 -7.99 17.63 21.22
CA ALA A 181 -8.85 16.94 20.27
C ALA A 181 -10.27 16.76 20.80
N TYR A 182 -11.20 16.54 19.89
CA TYR A 182 -12.61 16.31 20.18
C TYR A 182 -13.08 15.02 19.53
N TYR A 183 -14.16 14.46 20.06
CA TYR A 183 -14.79 13.24 19.57
C TYR A 183 -16.26 13.51 19.21
N ILE A 184 -16.67 13.07 18.03
CA ILE A 184 -18.04 13.19 17.52
C ILE A 184 -18.86 12.06 18.13
N SER A 185 -19.84 12.36 18.97
CA SER A 185 -20.69 11.36 19.60
C SER A 185 -21.71 10.76 18.63
N GLU A 186 -22.39 9.69 19.04
CA GLU A 186 -23.41 9.03 18.21
C GLU A 186 -24.66 9.90 17.99
N GLU A 187 -24.93 10.82 18.93
CA GLU A 187 -26.05 11.76 18.81
C GLU A 187 -25.78 12.94 17.86
N CYS A 188 -24.55 13.06 17.35
CA CYS A 188 -24.19 14.09 16.37
C CYS A 188 -24.56 13.62 14.96
N VAL A 189 -25.83 13.81 14.59
CA VAL A 189 -26.38 13.37 13.32
C VAL A 189 -26.75 14.55 12.42
N ASP A 190 -26.78 14.32 11.11
CA ASP A 190 -27.28 15.24 10.10
C ASP A 190 -28.83 15.21 9.99
N GLU A 191 -29.37 15.96 9.04
CA GLU A 191 -30.83 16.05 8.80
C GLU A 191 -31.45 14.71 8.35
N SER A 192 -30.63 13.79 7.80
CA SER A 192 -31.07 12.43 7.42
C SER A 192 -31.02 11.43 8.58
N GLY A 193 -30.51 11.83 9.73
CA GLY A 193 -30.26 10.96 10.88
C GLY A 193 -28.93 10.18 10.79
N SER A 194 -28.08 10.47 9.79
CA SER A 194 -26.77 9.84 9.66
C SER A 194 -25.76 10.52 10.59
N ARG A 195 -24.98 9.73 11.36
CA ARG A 195 -23.94 10.24 12.22
C ARG A 195 -22.88 10.96 11.41
N PHE A 196 -22.48 12.15 11.85
CA PHE A 196 -21.31 12.83 11.31
C PHE A 196 -20.03 12.06 11.64
N ASP A 197 -19.15 11.94 10.65
CA ASP A 197 -17.73 11.70 10.86
C ASP A 197 -16.93 13.01 10.70
N GLY A 198 -15.60 12.94 10.86
CA GLY A 198 -14.76 14.13 10.72
C GLY A 198 -14.89 14.81 9.36
N GLN A 199 -14.99 14.02 8.28
CA GLN A 199 -15.08 14.56 6.92
C GLN A 199 -16.40 15.26 6.64
N SER A 200 -17.50 14.63 7.00
CA SER A 200 -18.84 15.17 6.80
C SER A 200 -19.10 16.39 7.69
N LEU A 201 -18.64 16.38 8.95
CA LEU A 201 -18.72 17.53 9.83
C LEU A 201 -17.84 18.70 9.35
N ARG A 202 -16.63 18.42 8.87
CA ARG A 202 -15.75 19.42 8.24
C ARG A 202 -16.44 20.10 7.06
N LYS A 203 -17.07 19.31 6.20
CA LYS A 203 -17.83 19.81 5.04
C LYS A 203 -18.98 20.68 5.51
N TYR A 204 -19.82 20.19 6.40
CA TYR A 204 -21.01 20.90 6.90
C TYR A 204 -20.66 22.27 7.50
N LEU A 205 -19.74 22.32 8.46
CA LEU A 205 -19.33 23.57 9.09
C LEU A 205 -18.52 24.46 8.12
N GLY A 206 -17.79 23.86 7.19
CA GLY A 206 -17.05 24.59 6.15
C GLY A 206 -17.99 25.33 5.19
N GLU A 207 -19.05 24.68 4.73
CA GLU A 207 -20.10 25.30 3.88
C GLU A 207 -20.82 26.43 4.61
N MET A 208 -21.16 26.26 5.89
CA MET A 208 -21.73 27.33 6.73
C MET A 208 -20.79 28.53 6.84
N ARG A 209 -19.49 28.29 7.03
CA ARG A 209 -18.48 29.36 7.05
C ARG A 209 -18.43 30.13 5.72
N MET A 210 -18.43 29.42 4.60
CA MET A 210 -18.43 30.04 3.27
C MET A 210 -19.71 30.85 2.99
N ALA A 211 -20.81 30.45 3.62
CA ALA A 211 -22.09 31.21 3.60
C ALA A 211 -22.12 32.40 4.58
N GLY A 212 -21.00 32.70 5.26
CA GLY A 212 -20.89 33.85 6.19
C GLY A 212 -21.50 33.60 7.57
N GLN A 213 -21.86 32.35 7.92
CA GLN A 213 -22.44 32.02 9.22
C GLN A 213 -21.36 31.94 10.32
N ASN A 214 -21.77 32.23 11.56
CA ASN A 214 -20.87 32.15 12.71
C ASN A 214 -20.70 30.70 13.19
N VAL A 215 -19.73 29.99 12.61
CA VAL A 215 -19.42 28.59 12.93
C VAL A 215 -19.08 28.39 14.43
N ASN A 216 -18.49 29.37 15.10
CA ASN A 216 -18.18 29.24 16.53
C ASN A 216 -19.44 29.11 17.41
N ASN A 217 -20.55 29.74 17.04
CA ASN A 217 -21.79 29.56 17.76
C ASN A 217 -22.35 28.15 17.60
N VAL A 218 -22.37 27.64 16.38
CA VAL A 218 -22.77 26.25 16.10
C VAL A 218 -21.87 25.25 16.82
N TRP A 219 -20.57 25.48 16.78
CA TRP A 219 -19.60 24.65 17.50
C TRP A 219 -19.87 24.61 19.01
N ASN A 220 -20.08 25.76 19.62
CA ASN A 220 -20.41 25.86 21.05
C ASN A 220 -21.72 25.14 21.41
N ASP A 221 -22.71 25.18 20.53
CA ASP A 221 -23.97 24.48 20.73
C ASP A 221 -23.82 22.95 20.61
N LEU A 222 -22.97 22.47 19.71
CA LEU A 222 -22.62 21.05 19.60
C LEU A 222 -21.91 20.54 20.87
N ILE A 223 -21.05 21.35 21.47
CA ILE A 223 -20.39 21.02 22.76
C ILE A 223 -21.40 21.04 23.91
N ARG A 224 -22.22 22.09 24.03
CA ARG A 224 -23.25 22.21 25.10
C ARG A 224 -24.26 21.06 25.07
N SER A 225 -24.64 20.62 23.89
CA SER A 225 -25.55 19.49 23.69
C SER A 225 -24.88 18.13 23.81
N ARG A 226 -23.59 18.08 24.11
CA ARG A 226 -22.76 16.87 24.20
C ARG A 226 -22.68 16.05 22.91
N LYS A 227 -23.07 16.60 21.78
CA LYS A 227 -22.89 16.01 20.45
C LYS A 227 -21.42 15.91 20.06
N ILE A 228 -20.60 16.83 20.61
CA ILE A 228 -19.12 16.78 20.55
C ILE A 228 -18.59 16.78 21.98
N LYS A 229 -17.68 15.85 22.27
CA LYS A 229 -17.01 15.68 23.57
C LYS A 229 -15.54 15.97 23.45
N THR A 230 -14.87 16.40 24.52
CA THR A 230 -13.40 16.47 24.52
C THR A 230 -12.84 15.06 24.51
N PHE A 231 -11.75 14.81 23.78
CA PHE A 231 -11.11 13.48 23.74
C PHE A 231 -10.72 13.02 25.14
N ALA A 232 -10.18 13.91 25.95
CA ALA A 232 -9.80 13.64 27.35
C ALA A 232 -10.96 13.15 28.25
N SER A 233 -12.22 13.32 27.83
CA SER A 233 -13.40 12.85 28.60
C SER A 233 -13.87 11.46 28.19
N LEU A 234 -13.22 10.82 27.21
CA LEU A 234 -13.58 9.48 26.76
C LEU A 234 -13.04 8.43 27.77
N PRO A 235 -13.85 7.42 28.10
CA PRO A 235 -13.35 6.26 28.81
C PRO A 235 -12.34 5.48 27.95
N GLU A 236 -11.35 4.88 28.58
CA GLU A 236 -10.22 4.22 27.90
C GLU A 236 -10.68 3.11 26.95
N GLU A 237 -11.72 2.37 27.32
CA GLU A 237 -12.32 1.32 26.50
C GLU A 237 -12.95 1.81 25.20
N MET A 238 -13.22 3.11 25.06
CA MET A 238 -13.72 3.72 23.82
C MET A 238 -12.60 4.22 22.91
N ILE A 239 -11.35 4.16 23.34
CA ILE A 239 -10.22 4.64 22.56
C ILE A 239 -9.75 3.54 21.61
N ASP A 240 -10.20 3.62 20.36
CA ASP A 240 -9.75 2.76 19.26
C ASP A 240 -9.23 3.64 18.12
N LEU A 241 -7.96 3.42 17.74
CA LEU A 241 -7.30 4.17 16.68
C LEU A 241 -7.50 3.57 15.28
N HIS A 242 -8.26 2.49 15.17
CA HIS A 242 -8.66 1.93 13.88
C HIS A 242 -9.87 2.66 13.28
N ARG A 243 -10.05 2.48 11.99
CA ARG A 243 -11.30 2.90 11.33
C ARG A 243 -12.46 1.97 11.71
N PRO A 244 -13.69 2.48 11.89
CA PRO A 244 -14.11 3.87 11.70
C PRO A 244 -13.89 4.78 12.92
N MET A 245 -13.47 4.25 14.07
CA MET A 245 -13.47 4.97 15.35
C MET A 245 -12.60 6.22 15.32
N VAL A 246 -11.38 6.13 14.77
CA VAL A 246 -10.46 7.26 14.65
C VAL A 246 -10.98 8.37 13.73
N ASP A 247 -11.89 8.06 12.80
CA ASP A 247 -12.48 9.04 11.88
C ASP A 247 -13.48 9.97 12.58
N TYR A 248 -13.92 9.65 13.82
CA TYR A 248 -14.72 10.51 14.69
C TYR A 248 -13.87 11.45 15.55
N VAL A 249 -12.55 11.32 15.54
CA VAL A 249 -11.64 12.23 16.23
C VAL A 249 -11.31 13.40 15.32
N ILE A 250 -11.45 14.62 15.85
CA ILE A 250 -11.24 15.87 15.11
C ILE A 250 -10.53 16.90 15.95
N PHE A 251 -9.95 17.92 15.29
CA PHE A 251 -9.53 19.14 15.94
C PHE A 251 -10.37 20.32 15.48
N PHE A 252 -10.51 21.32 16.33
CA PHE A 252 -11.15 22.57 15.98
C PHE A 252 -10.18 23.73 16.20
N ARG A 253 -9.87 24.46 15.13
CA ARG A 253 -8.88 25.55 15.14
C ARG A 253 -9.41 26.74 14.34
N ASN A 254 -9.47 27.90 14.96
CA ASN A 254 -9.81 29.16 14.27
C ASN A 254 -11.12 29.09 13.45
N GLY A 255 -12.12 28.39 13.98
CA GLY A 255 -13.41 28.19 13.29
C GLY A 255 -13.36 27.18 12.13
N LEU A 256 -12.35 26.31 12.10
CA LEU A 256 -12.20 25.23 11.14
C LEU A 256 -12.14 23.88 11.83
N VAL A 257 -12.85 22.90 11.29
CA VAL A 257 -12.70 21.50 11.66
C VAL A 257 -11.54 20.90 10.86
N LEU A 258 -10.62 20.29 11.58
CA LEU A 258 -9.57 19.45 10.98
C LEU A 258 -10.04 18.00 11.10
N ALA A 259 -10.20 17.33 9.98
CA ALA A 259 -10.58 15.94 9.88
C ALA A 259 -9.39 15.10 9.43
N ARG A 260 -9.33 13.84 9.87
CA ARG A 260 -8.25 12.92 9.54
C ARG A 260 -8.18 12.67 8.02
N GLU A 261 -6.98 12.57 7.48
CA GLU A 261 -6.76 12.06 6.13
C GLU A 261 -7.23 10.60 6.03
N LEU A 262 -8.05 10.29 5.02
CA LEU A 262 -8.74 8.99 4.94
C LEU A 262 -7.81 7.82 4.58
N ASP A 263 -6.67 8.11 3.97
CA ASP A 263 -5.72 7.09 3.60
C ASP A 263 -5.13 6.38 4.83
N LEU A 264 -4.71 5.16 4.59
CA LEU A 264 -3.91 4.36 5.52
C LEU A 264 -2.44 4.51 5.17
N ILE A 265 -1.58 4.21 6.12
CA ILE A 265 -0.15 4.14 5.90
C ILE A 265 0.20 2.86 5.12
N ASP A 266 1.26 2.92 4.32
CA ASP A 266 1.82 1.76 3.64
C ASP A 266 2.24 0.69 4.67
N VAL A 267 1.76 -0.53 4.54
CA VAL A 267 2.09 -1.66 5.42
C VAL A 267 3.61 -1.94 5.49
N TRP A 268 4.36 -1.51 4.47
CA TRP A 268 5.81 -1.58 4.50
C TRP A 268 6.44 -0.60 5.50
N PHE A 269 5.75 0.47 5.86
CA PHE A 269 6.14 1.34 6.95
C PHE A 269 5.98 0.61 8.29
N ASP A 270 4.84 -0.07 8.51
CA ASP A 270 4.60 -0.83 9.74
C ASP A 270 5.70 -1.88 9.95
N SER A 271 5.97 -2.67 8.92
CA SER A 271 7.03 -3.70 8.98
C SER A 271 8.43 -3.10 9.12
N GLY A 272 8.70 -1.97 8.48
CA GLY A 272 9.99 -1.26 8.57
C GLY A 272 10.21 -0.57 9.91
N ALA A 273 9.13 -0.25 10.63
CA ALA A 273 9.17 0.35 11.98
C ALA A 273 9.38 -0.70 13.09
N MET A 274 9.37 -2.00 12.78
CA MET A 274 9.46 -3.11 13.75
C MET A 274 10.62 -2.96 14.76
N PRO A 275 11.83 -2.54 14.38
CA PRO A 275 12.93 -2.38 15.33
C PRO A 275 12.63 -1.43 16.50
N TYR A 276 11.68 -0.53 16.29
CA TYR A 276 11.22 0.47 17.28
C TYR A 276 9.91 0.03 17.92
N ALA A 277 8.94 -0.38 17.08
CA ALA A 277 7.59 -0.71 17.51
C ALA A 277 7.53 -1.86 18.51
N GLN A 278 8.37 -2.89 18.36
CA GLN A 278 8.43 -4.03 19.29
C GLN A 278 8.83 -3.62 20.72
N TRP A 279 9.51 -2.47 20.88
CA TRP A 279 9.92 -1.94 22.16
C TRP A 279 9.06 -0.79 22.65
N HIS A 280 8.00 -0.45 21.89
CA HIS A 280 7.17 0.74 22.10
C HIS A 280 7.99 2.04 22.19
N TYR A 281 9.10 2.09 21.43
CA TYR A 281 9.97 3.25 21.35
C TYR A 281 9.25 4.42 20.64
N PRO A 282 9.39 5.70 21.08
CA PRO A 282 10.27 6.17 22.17
C PRO A 282 9.58 6.26 23.54
N PHE A 283 8.38 5.73 23.72
CA PHE A 283 7.55 5.90 24.93
C PHE A 283 7.97 4.96 26.05
N GLU A 284 8.37 3.74 25.68
CA GLU A 284 8.89 2.73 26.61
C GLU A 284 10.24 2.20 26.11
N ASN A 285 11.01 1.56 26.98
CA ASN A 285 12.27 0.87 26.64
C ASN A 285 13.27 1.71 25.82
N LYS A 286 13.17 3.04 25.92
CA LYS A 286 13.96 3.98 25.14
C LYS A 286 15.46 3.72 25.25
N GLU A 287 15.92 3.42 26.46
CA GLU A 287 17.33 3.19 26.76
C GLU A 287 17.88 1.95 26.07
N LEU A 288 17.09 0.89 25.90
CA LEU A 288 17.53 -0.34 25.21
C LEU A 288 17.89 -0.06 23.74
N VAL A 289 17.13 0.81 23.10
CA VAL A 289 17.35 1.21 21.71
C VAL A 289 18.48 2.25 21.61
N ASP A 290 18.45 3.28 22.48
CA ASP A 290 19.41 4.40 22.42
C ASP A 290 20.82 3.96 22.79
N ASN A 291 20.99 3.03 23.75
CA ASN A 291 22.28 2.50 24.18
C ASN A 291 22.84 1.39 23.28
N GLY A 292 22.13 1.03 22.22
CA GLY A 292 22.58 0.00 21.29
C GLY A 292 22.49 -1.44 21.81
N THR A 293 21.69 -1.67 22.87
CA THR A 293 21.54 -3.02 23.47
C THR A 293 20.74 -3.95 22.55
N VAL A 294 19.67 -3.42 21.93
CA VAL A 294 18.74 -4.20 21.08
C VAL A 294 18.70 -3.70 19.64
N PHE A 295 19.37 -2.61 19.33
CA PHE A 295 19.40 -1.98 18.01
C PHE A 295 20.77 -1.39 17.70
N PRO A 296 21.34 -1.57 16.49
CA PRO A 296 20.79 -2.36 15.37
C PRO A 296 20.85 -3.87 15.63
N ALA A 297 20.02 -4.64 14.90
CA ALA A 297 20.05 -6.09 14.96
C ALA A 297 21.41 -6.64 14.49
N ASP A 298 21.87 -7.74 15.11
CA ASP A 298 23.12 -8.36 14.72
C ASP A 298 23.01 -9.11 13.40
N PHE A 299 21.83 -9.67 13.09
CA PHE A 299 21.65 -10.54 11.92
C PHE A 299 20.20 -10.47 11.39
N ILE A 300 20.06 -10.55 10.05
CA ILE A 300 18.81 -10.74 9.35
C ILE A 300 19.00 -11.68 8.14
N ALA A 301 18.00 -12.51 7.84
CA ALA A 301 17.99 -13.39 6.67
C ALA A 301 16.62 -13.44 6.03
N GLU A 302 16.52 -13.04 4.77
CA GLU A 302 15.31 -13.05 3.96
C GLU A 302 15.64 -13.28 2.48
N GLY A 303 14.63 -13.47 1.64
CA GLY A 303 14.79 -13.62 0.20
C GLY A 303 15.38 -12.38 -0.47
N VAL A 304 16.06 -12.58 -1.59
CA VAL A 304 16.68 -11.50 -2.38
C VAL A 304 15.69 -10.45 -2.90
N ASP A 305 14.42 -10.78 -3.03
CA ASP A 305 13.35 -9.86 -3.38
C ASP A 305 13.14 -8.76 -2.32
N GLN A 306 13.50 -9.02 -1.05
CA GLN A 306 13.40 -8.08 0.06
C GLN A 306 14.39 -6.91 -0.04
N THR A 307 15.30 -6.91 -0.96
CA THR A 307 16.09 -5.71 -1.34
C THR A 307 15.22 -4.54 -1.82
N ARG A 308 14.00 -4.83 -2.29
CA ARG A 308 12.96 -3.85 -2.66
C ARG A 308 11.71 -3.98 -1.79
N GLY A 309 11.86 -4.49 -0.59
CA GLY A 309 10.83 -4.69 0.40
C GLY A 309 11.37 -4.42 1.79
N TRP A 310 11.40 -5.43 2.65
CA TRP A 310 11.69 -5.26 4.07
C TRP A 310 13.12 -4.78 4.35
N PHE A 311 14.14 -5.25 3.65
CA PHE A 311 15.50 -4.71 3.81
C PHE A 311 15.56 -3.21 3.56
N TYR A 312 14.87 -2.75 2.50
CA TYR A 312 14.84 -1.33 2.18
C TYR A 312 14.09 -0.51 3.25
N THR A 313 12.91 -0.94 3.66
CA THR A 313 12.09 -0.15 4.58
C THR A 313 12.70 -0.07 5.98
N LEU A 314 13.30 -1.17 6.47
CA LEU A 314 14.11 -1.17 7.70
C LEU A 314 15.28 -0.18 7.60
N HIS A 315 16.03 -0.25 6.51
CA HIS A 315 17.21 0.60 6.30
C HIS A 315 16.83 2.07 6.15
N ALA A 316 15.78 2.38 5.39
CA ALA A 316 15.31 3.75 5.17
C ALA A 316 14.84 4.41 6.48
N ILE A 317 13.97 3.75 7.24
CA ILE A 317 13.46 4.27 8.51
C ILE A 317 14.63 4.46 9.50
N SER A 318 15.48 3.46 9.67
CA SER A 318 16.61 3.54 10.60
C SER A 318 17.63 4.62 10.22
N SER A 319 17.92 4.77 8.94
CA SER A 319 18.80 5.84 8.44
C SER A 319 18.24 7.22 8.71
N MET A 320 16.93 7.42 8.54
CA MET A 320 16.29 8.71 8.76
C MET A 320 16.13 9.06 10.25
N ILE A 321 15.69 8.10 11.09
CA ILE A 321 15.38 8.34 12.49
C ILE A 321 16.65 8.33 13.37
N LYS A 322 17.50 7.31 13.24
CA LYS A 322 18.66 7.08 14.11
C LYS A 322 20.00 7.41 13.45
N GLY A 323 20.04 7.56 12.14
CA GLY A 323 21.31 7.72 11.42
C GLY A 323 22.19 6.47 11.47
N SER A 324 21.59 5.31 11.59
CA SER A 324 22.25 4.01 11.75
C SER A 324 21.66 3.00 10.78
N VAL A 325 22.38 1.88 10.60
CA VAL A 325 21.84 0.68 9.96
C VAL A 325 20.77 0.05 10.86
N ALA A 326 19.81 -0.68 10.27
CA ALA A 326 18.85 -1.46 11.05
C ALA A 326 19.41 -2.82 11.48
N PHE A 327 20.39 -3.33 10.74
CA PHE A 327 21.04 -4.64 10.92
C PHE A 327 22.48 -4.59 10.45
N LYS A 328 23.34 -5.40 11.09
CA LYS A 328 24.80 -5.43 10.82
C LYS A 328 25.18 -6.47 9.78
N ASN A 329 24.52 -7.64 9.81
CA ASN A 329 24.81 -8.78 8.95
C ASN A 329 23.55 -9.25 8.24
N VAL A 330 23.67 -9.54 6.94
CA VAL A 330 22.54 -9.96 6.10
C VAL A 330 22.90 -11.21 5.32
N VAL A 331 22.05 -12.21 5.37
CA VAL A 331 22.01 -13.28 4.38
C VAL A 331 20.83 -13.06 3.45
N SER A 332 21.13 -12.75 2.20
CA SER A 332 20.11 -12.57 1.16
C SER A 332 19.87 -13.92 0.48
N ASN A 333 18.82 -14.63 0.88
CA ASN A 333 18.55 -15.99 0.41
C ASN A 333 18.20 -16.02 -1.07
N GLY A 334 18.71 -17.02 -1.78
CA GLY A 334 18.33 -17.35 -3.14
C GLY A 334 16.90 -17.89 -3.23
N LEU A 335 16.40 -18.04 -4.44
CA LEU A 335 15.06 -18.58 -4.70
C LEU A 335 15.07 -20.11 -4.66
N VAL A 336 13.97 -20.70 -4.16
CA VAL A 336 13.68 -22.12 -4.33
C VAL A 336 12.97 -22.30 -5.68
N LEU A 337 13.63 -23.00 -6.61
CA LEU A 337 13.16 -23.27 -7.96
C LEU A 337 12.72 -24.73 -8.06
N ASP A 338 11.95 -25.07 -9.08
CA ASP A 338 11.68 -26.48 -9.39
C ASP A 338 12.96 -27.21 -9.84
N LYS A 339 12.90 -28.53 -10.00
CA LYS A 339 14.04 -29.36 -10.41
C LYS A 339 14.67 -28.93 -11.75
N ASN A 340 13.92 -28.25 -12.59
CA ASN A 340 14.38 -27.75 -13.90
C ASN A 340 14.98 -26.32 -13.79
N GLY A 341 14.90 -25.69 -12.61
CA GLY A 341 15.37 -24.33 -12.40
C GLY A 341 14.36 -23.24 -12.75
N LEU A 342 13.07 -23.60 -12.89
CA LEU A 342 12.00 -22.65 -13.16
C LEU A 342 11.38 -22.18 -11.85
N LYS A 343 10.95 -20.92 -11.81
CA LYS A 343 10.23 -20.35 -10.65
C LYS A 343 8.92 -21.11 -10.43
N MET A 344 8.72 -21.61 -9.22
CA MET A 344 7.48 -22.27 -8.82
C MET A 344 6.31 -21.30 -8.81
N SER A 345 5.16 -21.70 -9.38
CA SER A 345 3.93 -20.93 -9.34
C SER A 345 2.71 -21.84 -9.39
N LYS A 346 1.61 -21.40 -8.74
CA LYS A 346 0.32 -22.12 -8.80
C LYS A 346 -0.19 -22.24 -10.24
N ARG A 347 0.05 -21.23 -11.07
CA ARG A 347 -0.40 -21.21 -12.47
C ARG A 347 0.28 -22.27 -13.33
N LEU A 348 1.55 -22.56 -13.09
CA LEU A 348 2.32 -23.56 -13.82
C LEU A 348 2.15 -24.97 -13.26
N GLY A 349 1.53 -25.12 -12.08
CA GLY A 349 1.36 -26.43 -11.43
C GLY A 349 2.68 -27.10 -11.01
N ASN A 350 3.80 -26.35 -11.01
CA ASN A 350 5.13 -26.85 -10.65
C ASN A 350 5.50 -26.55 -9.18
N GLY A 351 4.55 -26.07 -8.38
CA GLY A 351 4.73 -25.87 -6.95
C GLY A 351 4.74 -27.20 -6.19
N ILE A 352 5.62 -27.33 -5.22
CA ILE A 352 5.69 -28.46 -4.31
C ILE A 352 5.05 -28.03 -2.98
N ASP A 353 4.10 -28.86 -2.48
CA ASP A 353 3.50 -28.61 -1.17
C ASP A 353 4.49 -28.94 -0.06
N PRO A 354 4.87 -27.97 0.80
CA PRO A 354 5.83 -28.22 1.87
C PRO A 354 5.31 -29.16 2.93
N PHE A 355 4.00 -29.17 3.23
CA PHE A 355 3.43 -30.05 4.25
C PHE A 355 3.36 -31.50 3.79
N GLU A 356 3.00 -31.75 2.54
CA GLU A 356 3.08 -33.10 1.94
C GLU A 356 4.52 -33.60 1.91
N THR A 357 5.47 -32.73 1.57
CA THR A 357 6.91 -33.06 1.58
C THR A 357 7.39 -33.41 2.98
N LEU A 358 7.07 -32.59 3.99
CA LEU A 358 7.42 -32.84 5.38
C LEU A 358 6.76 -34.11 5.93
N GLY A 359 5.50 -34.39 5.56
CA GLY A 359 4.79 -35.61 5.94
C GLY A 359 5.42 -36.86 5.36
N LYS A 360 5.91 -36.80 4.13
CA LYS A 360 6.49 -37.94 3.42
C LYS A 360 7.94 -38.23 3.80
N PHE A 361 8.77 -37.18 3.90
CA PHE A 361 10.23 -37.33 4.07
C PHE A 361 10.73 -36.97 5.47
N GLY A 362 9.91 -36.33 6.28
CA GLY A 362 10.28 -35.79 7.58
C GLY A 362 10.97 -34.40 7.47
N PRO A 363 10.87 -33.59 8.54
CA PRO A 363 11.45 -32.24 8.56
C PRO A 363 12.99 -32.26 8.51
N ASP A 364 13.64 -33.20 9.19
CA ASP A 364 15.09 -33.23 9.29
C ASP A 364 15.77 -33.50 7.94
N ALA A 365 15.28 -34.51 7.20
CA ALA A 365 15.81 -34.83 5.88
C ALA A 365 15.57 -33.68 4.89
N THR A 366 14.40 -33.07 4.91
CA THR A 366 14.05 -31.95 4.05
C THR A 366 14.94 -30.73 4.34
N ARG A 367 15.07 -30.34 5.62
CA ARG A 367 15.93 -29.23 6.04
C ARG A 367 17.41 -29.50 5.71
N TRP A 368 17.89 -30.71 5.97
CA TRP A 368 19.27 -31.09 5.63
C TRP A 368 19.53 -30.98 4.14
N TYR A 369 18.62 -31.47 3.31
CA TYR A 369 18.72 -31.35 1.86
C TYR A 369 18.82 -29.87 1.43
N MET A 370 17.95 -29.00 1.95
CA MET A 370 17.94 -27.58 1.58
C MET A 370 19.23 -26.86 1.99
N ILE A 371 19.79 -27.18 3.16
CA ILE A 371 21.01 -26.52 3.66
C ILE A 371 22.27 -27.00 2.95
N THR A 372 22.31 -28.27 2.55
CA THR A 372 23.54 -28.89 1.99
C THR A 372 23.59 -28.88 0.48
N ASN A 373 22.46 -28.63 -0.21
CA ASN A 373 22.36 -28.73 -1.67
C ASN A 373 22.76 -27.42 -2.39
N ALA A 374 22.68 -26.28 -1.73
CA ALA A 374 23.11 -24.99 -2.25
C ALA A 374 23.56 -24.08 -1.11
N MET A 375 24.39 -23.08 -1.42
CA MET A 375 24.63 -22.00 -0.46
C MET A 375 23.35 -21.23 -0.21
N PRO A 376 23.14 -20.63 0.98
CA PRO A 376 21.88 -19.94 1.30
C PRO A 376 21.50 -18.85 0.29
N TRP A 377 22.46 -18.18 -0.30
CA TRP A 377 22.26 -17.11 -1.30
C TRP A 377 22.16 -17.58 -2.74
N ASP A 378 22.41 -18.86 -3.02
CA ASP A 378 22.25 -19.43 -4.35
C ASP A 378 20.84 -19.96 -4.55
N ASN A 379 20.40 -19.99 -5.81
CA ASN A 379 19.11 -20.58 -6.13
C ASN A 379 19.15 -22.10 -5.94
N LEU A 380 18.25 -22.61 -5.11
CA LEU A 380 18.09 -24.03 -4.86
C LEU A 380 17.16 -24.66 -5.89
N LYS A 381 17.63 -25.63 -6.69
CA LYS A 381 16.79 -26.52 -7.48
C LYS A 381 16.25 -27.62 -6.58
N PHE A 382 14.95 -27.53 -6.25
CA PHE A 382 14.32 -28.46 -5.32
C PHE A 382 13.88 -29.73 -6.02
N ASP A 383 14.44 -30.86 -5.58
CA ASP A 383 14.13 -32.18 -6.12
C ASP A 383 13.83 -33.17 -4.95
N LEU A 384 12.68 -33.85 -5.01
CA LEU A 384 12.27 -34.82 -4.01
C LEU A 384 13.17 -36.04 -3.95
N ASP A 385 13.78 -36.42 -5.08
CA ASP A 385 14.73 -37.53 -5.13
C ASP A 385 16.01 -37.19 -4.34
N GLY A 386 16.42 -35.93 -4.31
CA GLY A 386 17.53 -35.47 -3.49
C GLY A 386 17.28 -35.65 -1.98
N ILE A 387 16.06 -35.45 -1.51
CA ILE A 387 15.69 -35.70 -0.11
C ILE A 387 15.79 -37.21 0.21
N THR A 388 15.33 -38.06 -0.70
CA THR A 388 15.46 -39.54 -0.58
C THR A 388 16.93 -39.96 -0.48
N GLU A 389 17.79 -39.31 -1.24
CA GLU A 389 19.23 -39.55 -1.20
C GLU A 389 19.83 -39.18 0.15
N VAL A 390 19.47 -38.04 0.72
CA VAL A 390 19.87 -37.61 2.06
C VAL A 390 19.43 -38.62 3.13
N GLN A 391 18.17 -39.08 3.06
CA GLN A 391 17.69 -40.13 3.99
C GLN A 391 18.56 -41.39 3.90
N ARG A 392 18.86 -41.83 2.67
CA ARG A 392 19.63 -43.06 2.42
C ARG A 392 21.10 -42.95 2.83
N LYS A 393 21.77 -41.85 2.43
CA LYS A 393 23.22 -41.69 2.60
C LYS A 393 23.60 -41.18 4.00
N TYR A 394 22.83 -40.21 4.53
CA TYR A 394 23.17 -39.57 5.79
C TYR A 394 22.39 -40.15 6.98
N PHE A 395 21.09 -40.04 7.00
CA PHE A 395 20.30 -40.42 8.19
C PHE A 395 20.33 -41.92 8.46
N ARG A 396 20.30 -42.76 7.42
CA ARG A 396 20.44 -44.19 7.61
C ARG A 396 21.83 -44.57 8.15
N ALA A 397 22.89 -43.94 7.65
CA ALA A 397 24.24 -44.21 8.15
C ALA A 397 24.38 -43.78 9.62
N LEU A 398 23.85 -42.61 10.00
CA LEU A 398 23.84 -42.07 11.34
C LEU A 398 23.07 -43.02 12.29
N HIS A 399 21.88 -43.43 11.87
CA HIS A 399 21.04 -44.37 12.64
C HIS A 399 21.73 -45.73 12.84
N ASN A 400 22.35 -46.29 11.77
CA ASN A 400 23.04 -47.56 11.86
C ASN A 400 24.28 -47.46 12.77
N SER A 401 25.03 -46.36 12.71
CA SER A 401 26.18 -46.12 13.60
C SER A 401 25.77 -46.04 15.06
N TYR A 402 24.65 -45.31 15.35
CA TYR A 402 24.08 -45.23 16.67
C TYR A 402 23.58 -46.61 17.17
N SER A 403 22.84 -47.32 16.32
CA SER A 403 22.35 -48.66 16.66
C SER A 403 23.47 -49.65 16.98
N PHE A 404 24.57 -49.60 16.21
CA PHE A 404 25.78 -50.40 16.47
C PHE A 404 26.41 -50.02 17.82
N PHE A 405 26.58 -48.71 18.08
CA PHE A 405 27.11 -48.23 19.36
C PHE A 405 26.23 -48.62 20.56
N ALA A 406 24.93 -48.58 20.39
CA ALA A 406 23.99 -48.89 21.46
C ALA A 406 23.88 -50.39 21.80
N LEU A 407 24.46 -51.28 20.97
CA LEU A 407 24.55 -52.74 21.23
C LEU A 407 25.72 -53.12 22.11
N TYR A 408 26.72 -52.26 22.23
CA TYR A 408 27.94 -52.45 23.00
C TYR A 408 28.10 -51.38 24.08
#